data_d96e927866ad1738b5e79f78df1d6514
#
_entry.id   d96e927866ad1738b5e79f78df1d6514
#
_cell.length_a   1.000
_cell.length_b   1.000
_cell.length_c   1.000
_cell.angle_alpha   90.00
_cell.angle_beta   90.00
_cell.angle_gamma   90.00
#
_symmetry.space_group_name_H-M   'P 1'
#
loop_
_entity.id
_entity.type
_entity.pdbx_description
1 polymer ?
#
loop_
_entity_poly.entity_id
_entity_poly.type
_entity_poly.pdbx_seq_one_letter_code
_entity_poly.pdbx_strand_id
1 'polypeptide(L)'
;MGGLERREYVMDLNGYIDHTNLKQNATQADIERLCDEAIRYHFATVAIDSCWTAMAAKRLAGTGVGVTTCIGFPLGACSTQAKVAEATQAVADGTTEIDMVINGGHLVAGDDQYVIDDIAAVVKAAQGHPVKVILECCLLNDEQIVRACEDSVAAGASFVKTSTGFSTGGATVHDVALMRKTVGDRCKVKAAGGIHTKEEALAMVEAGADRLGCSAGIRIVEG
;
A
#
# COMPACT_ATOMS: atom_id res chain seq x y z
N MET A 1 -43.32 24.39 -7.11
CA MET A 1 -41.88 24.64 -6.98
C MET A 1 -41.26 23.37 -6.44
N GLY A 2 -40.74 22.54 -7.33
CA GLY A 2 -40.12 21.25 -6.97
C GLY A 2 -38.66 21.48 -6.57
N GLY A 3 -38.37 21.28 -5.30
CA GLY A 3 -36.99 21.23 -4.82
C GLY A 3 -36.29 20.02 -5.41
N LEU A 4 -35.31 20.26 -6.23
CA LEU A 4 -34.32 19.23 -6.64
C LEU A 4 -33.47 18.93 -5.42
N GLU A 5 -33.78 17.86 -4.69
CA GLU A 5 -32.83 17.24 -3.75
C GLU A 5 -31.57 16.85 -4.53
N ARG A 6 -30.50 17.60 -4.31
CA ARG A 6 -29.16 17.13 -4.71
C ARG A 6 -28.89 15.87 -3.88
N ARG A 7 -29.00 14.69 -4.49
CA ARG A 7 -28.36 13.50 -3.94
C ARG A 7 -26.87 13.79 -3.94
N GLU A 8 -26.31 14.07 -2.76
CA GLU A 8 -24.87 14.02 -2.57
C GLU A 8 -24.43 12.60 -2.96
N TYR A 9 -23.62 12.51 -4.01
CA TYR A 9 -23.03 11.25 -4.42
C TYR A 9 -21.94 10.94 -3.39
N VAL A 10 -22.31 10.20 -2.34
CA VAL A 10 -21.35 9.75 -1.33
C VAL A 10 -20.47 8.69 -2.00
N MET A 11 -19.20 9.03 -2.22
CA MET A 11 -18.23 8.08 -2.77
C MET A 11 -18.11 6.88 -1.82
N ASP A 12 -18.30 5.67 -2.34
CA ASP A 12 -18.05 4.44 -1.59
C ASP A 12 -16.53 4.21 -1.48
N LEU A 13 -16.00 4.35 -0.27
CA LEU A 13 -14.58 4.19 0.02
C LEU A 13 -14.17 2.74 0.34
N ASN A 14 -15.11 1.82 0.49
CA ASN A 14 -14.82 0.45 0.95
C ASN A 14 -13.79 -0.24 0.04
N GLY A 15 -13.98 -0.17 -1.27
CA GLY A 15 -13.08 -0.75 -2.26
C GLY A 15 -11.71 -0.04 -2.38
N TYR A 16 -11.53 1.11 -1.74
CA TYR A 16 -10.24 1.80 -1.66
C TYR A 16 -9.37 1.33 -0.50
N ILE A 17 -9.91 0.60 0.49
CA ILE A 17 -9.23 0.35 1.76
C ILE A 17 -8.45 -0.96 1.74
N ASP A 18 -7.14 -0.87 2.01
CA ASP A 18 -6.33 -1.96 2.52
C ASP A 18 -6.35 -1.86 4.06
N HIS A 19 -7.18 -2.69 4.70
CA HIS A 19 -7.34 -2.68 6.15
C HIS A 19 -6.11 -3.24 6.82
N THR A 20 -5.42 -2.43 7.64
CA THR A 20 -4.01 -2.65 7.97
C THR A 20 -3.79 -2.96 9.44
N ASN A 21 -3.03 -4.03 9.72
CA ASN A 21 -2.43 -4.30 11.03
C ASN A 21 -1.01 -4.84 10.85
N LEU A 22 0.00 -3.99 11.06
CA LEU A 22 1.43 -4.28 10.94
C LEU A 22 2.15 -4.10 12.29
N LYS A 23 1.42 -4.21 13.41
CA LYS A 23 2.03 -4.11 14.74
C LYS A 23 2.92 -5.34 14.97
N GLN A 24 4.19 -5.11 15.37
CA GLN A 24 5.15 -6.19 15.65
C GLN A 24 4.69 -7.19 16.73
N ASN A 25 3.69 -6.84 17.52
CA ASN A 25 3.09 -7.71 18.54
C ASN A 25 1.64 -8.11 18.19
N ALA A 26 1.24 -8.00 16.91
CA ALA A 26 -0.06 -8.50 16.47
C ALA A 26 -0.17 -10.00 16.70
N THR A 27 -1.25 -10.42 17.33
CA THR A 27 -1.54 -11.82 17.58
C THR A 27 -2.38 -12.43 16.47
N GLN A 28 -2.46 -13.77 16.42
CA GLN A 28 -3.37 -14.45 15.49
C GLN A 28 -4.81 -13.94 15.62
N ALA A 29 -5.31 -13.75 16.85
CA ALA A 29 -6.65 -13.24 17.08
C ALA A 29 -6.86 -11.82 16.55
N ASP A 30 -5.82 -10.97 16.54
CA ASP A 30 -5.88 -9.64 15.95
C ASP A 30 -6.00 -9.69 14.44
N ILE A 31 -5.29 -10.62 13.79
CA ILE A 31 -5.35 -10.78 12.33
C ILE A 31 -6.66 -11.46 11.91
N GLU A 32 -7.16 -12.42 12.68
CA GLU A 32 -8.49 -13.01 12.43
C GLU A 32 -9.59 -11.96 12.50
N ARG A 33 -9.57 -11.09 13.51
CA ARG A 33 -10.49 -9.97 13.63
C ARG A 33 -10.36 -9.00 12.45
N LEU A 34 -9.14 -8.66 12.02
CA LEU A 34 -8.89 -7.80 10.86
C LEU A 34 -9.54 -8.38 9.59
N CYS A 35 -9.40 -9.69 9.37
CA CYS A 35 -10.03 -10.39 8.25
C CYS A 35 -11.56 -10.33 8.32
N ASP A 36 -12.15 -10.56 9.50
CA ASP A 36 -13.61 -10.52 9.69
C ASP A 36 -14.17 -9.10 9.45
N GLU A 37 -13.46 -8.08 9.91
CA GLU A 37 -13.77 -6.68 9.65
C GLU A 37 -13.72 -6.39 8.14
N ALA A 38 -12.66 -6.83 7.45
CA ALA A 38 -12.51 -6.61 6.01
C ALA A 38 -13.60 -7.31 5.19
N ILE A 39 -14.01 -8.52 5.57
CA ILE A 39 -15.15 -9.23 4.96
C ILE A 39 -16.45 -8.43 5.17
N ARG A 40 -16.73 -8.03 6.40
CA ARG A 40 -17.95 -7.33 6.76
C ARG A 40 -18.13 -6.02 6.00
N TYR A 41 -17.03 -5.28 5.80
CA TYR A 41 -17.06 -3.97 5.14
C TYR A 41 -16.67 -4.02 3.66
N HIS A 42 -16.44 -5.19 3.10
CA HIS A 42 -16.02 -5.38 1.70
C HIS A 42 -14.80 -4.54 1.31
N PHE A 43 -13.79 -4.51 2.19
CA PHE A 43 -12.54 -3.82 1.90
C PHE A 43 -11.76 -4.52 0.79
N ALA A 44 -10.86 -3.77 0.11
CA ALA A 44 -10.09 -4.32 -1.00
C ALA A 44 -9.17 -5.46 -0.55
N THR A 45 -8.39 -5.22 0.50
CA THR A 45 -7.47 -6.22 1.07
C THR A 45 -7.32 -6.04 2.59
N VAL A 46 -6.73 -7.04 3.25
CA VAL A 46 -6.03 -6.83 4.51
C VAL A 46 -4.54 -6.63 4.24
N ALA A 47 -3.88 -5.71 4.95
CA ALA A 47 -2.43 -5.49 4.83
C ALA A 47 -1.73 -5.93 6.13
N ILE A 48 -0.82 -6.91 6.00
CA ILE A 48 -0.24 -7.66 7.13
C ILE A 48 1.24 -7.99 6.90
N ASP A 49 1.92 -8.37 7.97
CA ASP A 49 3.28 -8.92 7.91
C ASP A 49 3.27 -10.35 7.33
N SER A 50 4.38 -10.74 6.69
CA SER A 50 4.52 -11.98 5.91
C SER A 50 4.22 -13.26 6.70
N CYS A 51 4.50 -13.29 8.01
CA CYS A 51 4.23 -14.45 8.86
C CYS A 51 2.73 -14.81 9.01
N TRP A 52 1.84 -13.92 8.65
CA TRP A 52 0.37 -14.12 8.74
C TRP A 52 -0.30 -14.43 7.40
N THR A 53 0.45 -14.38 6.29
CA THR A 53 -0.10 -14.48 4.92
C THR A 53 -0.91 -15.76 4.71
N ALA A 54 -0.35 -16.94 5.03
CA ALA A 54 -1.02 -18.22 4.81
C ALA A 54 -2.33 -18.34 5.61
N MET A 55 -2.36 -17.84 6.83
CA MET A 55 -3.55 -17.87 7.68
C MET A 55 -4.64 -16.93 7.14
N ALA A 56 -4.27 -15.69 6.78
CA ALA A 56 -5.20 -14.71 6.22
C ALA A 56 -5.75 -15.18 4.86
N ALA A 57 -4.90 -15.68 3.96
CA ALA A 57 -5.30 -16.21 2.67
C ALA A 57 -6.33 -17.34 2.79
N LYS A 58 -6.11 -18.26 3.74
CA LYS A 58 -7.07 -19.34 4.04
C LYS A 58 -8.41 -18.78 4.54
N ARG A 59 -8.38 -17.77 5.44
CA ARG A 59 -9.60 -17.19 6.03
C ARG A 59 -10.41 -16.40 5.02
N LEU A 60 -9.74 -15.70 4.10
CA LEU A 60 -10.35 -14.83 3.09
C LEU A 60 -10.73 -15.55 1.79
N ALA A 61 -10.44 -16.84 1.66
CA ALA A 61 -10.72 -17.60 0.46
C ALA A 61 -12.22 -17.53 0.08
N GLY A 62 -12.53 -17.10 -1.15
CA GLY A 62 -13.88 -17.00 -1.68
C GLY A 62 -14.70 -15.79 -1.19
N THR A 63 -14.12 -14.88 -0.39
CA THR A 63 -14.84 -13.70 0.15
C THR A 63 -14.80 -12.48 -0.76
N GLY A 64 -13.87 -12.45 -1.72
CA GLY A 64 -13.59 -11.28 -2.55
C GLY A 64 -12.59 -10.29 -1.95
N VAL A 65 -12.20 -10.45 -0.67
CA VAL A 65 -11.16 -9.65 0.00
C VAL A 65 -9.79 -10.25 -0.27
N GLY A 66 -8.83 -9.43 -0.69
CA GLY A 66 -7.45 -9.86 -0.96
C GLY A 66 -6.54 -9.83 0.27
N VAL A 67 -5.33 -10.34 0.09
CA VAL A 67 -4.23 -10.25 1.08
C VAL A 67 -3.09 -9.44 0.48
N THR A 68 -2.74 -8.34 1.10
CA THR A 68 -1.52 -7.57 0.83
C THR A 68 -0.46 -7.94 1.86
N THR A 69 0.65 -8.53 1.40
CA THR A 69 1.79 -8.88 2.26
C THR A 69 2.86 -7.80 2.18
N CYS A 70 3.27 -7.25 3.33
CA CYS A 70 4.40 -6.32 3.41
C CYS A 70 5.72 -7.09 3.47
N ILE A 71 6.71 -6.67 2.67
CA ILE A 71 8.04 -7.30 2.59
C ILE A 71 9.17 -6.27 2.67
N GLY A 72 10.34 -6.70 3.16
CA GLY A 72 11.45 -5.79 3.46
C GLY A 72 11.05 -4.72 4.48
N PHE A 73 9.99 -4.97 5.20
CA PHE A 73 9.27 -3.98 6.00
C PHE A 73 9.80 -3.92 7.45
N PRO A 74 9.84 -2.74 8.11
CA PRO A 74 9.47 -1.43 7.53
C PRO A 74 10.62 -0.63 6.91
N LEU A 75 11.88 -1.13 6.95
CA LEU A 75 13.08 -0.34 6.68
C LEU A 75 13.55 -0.34 5.21
N GLY A 76 13.22 -1.36 4.44
CA GLY A 76 13.68 -1.51 3.05
C GLY A 76 15.18 -1.75 2.87
N ALA A 77 15.95 -1.75 3.96
CA ALA A 77 17.41 -1.78 3.95
C ALA A 77 18.02 -3.19 3.93
N CYS A 78 17.22 -4.23 3.75
CA CYS A 78 17.72 -5.60 3.56
C CYS A 78 18.18 -5.81 2.10
N SER A 79 18.93 -6.91 1.88
CA SER A 79 19.39 -7.25 0.53
C SER A 79 18.23 -7.60 -0.41
N THR A 80 18.42 -7.39 -1.72
CA THR A 80 17.48 -7.80 -2.75
C THR A 80 17.07 -9.27 -2.64
N GLN A 81 18.05 -10.15 -2.36
CA GLN A 81 17.79 -11.59 -2.19
C GLN A 81 16.84 -11.88 -1.02
N ALA A 82 16.94 -11.12 0.08
CA ALA A 82 16.03 -11.27 1.22
C ALA A 82 14.60 -10.85 0.83
N LYS A 83 14.42 -9.72 0.14
CA LYS A 83 13.12 -9.28 -0.38
C LYS A 83 12.52 -10.30 -1.37
N VAL A 84 13.34 -10.82 -2.28
CA VAL A 84 12.93 -11.86 -3.25
C VAL A 84 12.49 -13.13 -2.54
N ALA A 85 13.22 -13.59 -1.52
CA ALA A 85 12.86 -14.78 -0.76
C ALA A 85 11.52 -14.58 -0.03
N GLU A 86 11.32 -13.42 0.59
CA GLU A 86 10.09 -13.08 1.30
C GLU A 86 8.90 -12.95 0.32
N ALA A 87 9.08 -12.30 -0.84
CA ALA A 87 8.06 -12.21 -1.88
C ALA A 87 7.67 -13.59 -2.43
N THR A 88 8.66 -14.45 -2.70
CA THR A 88 8.42 -15.82 -3.17
C THR A 88 7.61 -16.63 -2.16
N GLN A 89 7.94 -16.53 -0.87
CA GLN A 89 7.19 -17.19 0.19
C GLN A 89 5.78 -16.63 0.31
N ALA A 90 5.60 -15.29 0.24
CA ALA A 90 4.29 -14.66 0.30
C ALA A 90 3.37 -15.15 -0.84
N VAL A 91 3.90 -15.31 -2.06
CA VAL A 91 3.15 -15.89 -3.19
C VAL A 91 2.74 -17.34 -2.91
N ALA A 92 3.66 -18.16 -2.39
CA ALA A 92 3.37 -19.55 -2.03
C ALA A 92 2.32 -19.66 -0.92
N ASP A 93 2.26 -18.68 -0.01
CA ASP A 93 1.31 -18.58 1.09
C ASP A 93 -0.05 -17.98 0.69
N GLY A 94 -0.20 -17.54 -0.58
CA GLY A 94 -1.48 -17.09 -1.15
C GLY A 94 -1.74 -15.59 -1.03
N THR A 95 -0.67 -14.75 -0.99
CA THR A 95 -0.85 -13.29 -1.12
C THR A 95 -1.51 -12.95 -2.47
N THR A 96 -2.30 -11.88 -2.51
CA THR A 96 -2.87 -11.34 -3.75
C THR A 96 -2.15 -10.08 -4.23
N GLU A 97 -1.49 -9.36 -3.33
CA GLU A 97 -0.72 -8.14 -3.61
C GLU A 97 0.49 -8.07 -2.67
N ILE A 98 1.55 -7.39 -3.08
CA ILE A 98 2.78 -7.23 -2.29
C ILE A 98 3.07 -5.74 -2.11
N ASP A 99 3.31 -5.31 -0.87
CA ASP A 99 3.82 -3.98 -0.53
C ASP A 99 5.30 -4.11 -0.13
N MET A 100 6.24 -3.71 -0.99
CA MET A 100 7.67 -3.71 -0.70
C MET A 100 8.16 -2.33 -0.27
N VAL A 101 9.14 -2.26 0.63
CA VAL A 101 9.82 -0.99 0.94
C VAL A 101 11.03 -0.80 0.05
N ILE A 102 11.12 0.39 -0.58
CA ILE A 102 12.26 0.80 -1.42
C ILE A 102 13.57 0.80 -0.61
N ASN A 103 14.71 0.60 -1.26
CA ASN A 103 16.00 0.86 -0.61
C ASN A 103 16.28 2.38 -0.62
N GLY A 104 15.84 3.07 0.44
CA GLY A 104 15.97 4.52 0.56
C GLY A 104 17.42 5.01 0.58
N GLY A 105 18.36 4.20 1.08
CA GLY A 105 19.79 4.55 1.09
C GLY A 105 20.37 4.68 -0.31
N HIS A 106 20.14 3.69 -1.19
CA HIS A 106 20.56 3.73 -2.58
C HIS A 106 19.84 4.83 -3.37
N LEU A 107 18.54 5.02 -3.13
CA LEU A 107 17.78 6.11 -3.75
C LEU A 107 18.38 7.49 -3.42
N VAL A 108 18.63 7.78 -2.13
CA VAL A 108 19.20 9.07 -1.71
C VAL A 108 20.61 9.27 -2.26
N ALA A 109 21.39 8.19 -2.37
CA ALA A 109 22.72 8.21 -2.96
C ALA A 109 22.72 8.43 -4.49
N GLY A 110 21.58 8.33 -5.17
CA GLY A 110 21.48 8.48 -6.63
C GLY A 110 21.86 7.19 -7.39
N ASP A 111 21.81 6.06 -6.73
CA ASP A 111 22.08 4.74 -7.35
C ASP A 111 20.76 4.14 -7.89
N ASP A 112 20.20 4.83 -8.88
CA ASP A 112 18.88 4.52 -9.45
C ASP A 112 18.87 3.12 -10.08
N GLN A 113 19.99 2.68 -10.68
CA GLN A 113 20.06 1.35 -11.27
C GLN A 113 19.90 0.25 -10.22
N TYR A 114 20.51 0.39 -9.04
CA TYR A 114 20.30 -0.55 -7.93
C TYR A 114 18.82 -0.56 -7.49
N VAL A 115 18.20 0.61 -7.38
CA VAL A 115 16.79 0.73 -6.98
C VAL A 115 15.88 0.04 -7.98
N ILE A 116 16.07 0.27 -9.27
CA ILE A 116 15.32 -0.37 -10.36
C ILE A 116 15.49 -1.89 -10.30
N ASP A 117 16.72 -2.38 -10.18
CA ASP A 117 17.02 -3.81 -10.16
C ASP A 117 16.43 -4.51 -8.92
N ASP A 118 16.47 -3.85 -7.74
CA ASP A 118 15.88 -4.35 -6.49
C ASP A 118 14.36 -4.50 -6.62
N ILE A 119 13.68 -3.48 -7.14
CA ILE A 119 12.23 -3.52 -7.37
C ILE A 119 11.86 -4.56 -8.44
N ALA A 120 12.57 -4.57 -9.58
CA ALA A 120 12.30 -5.51 -10.67
C ALA A 120 12.48 -6.97 -10.26
N ALA A 121 13.47 -7.26 -9.39
CA ALA A 121 13.64 -8.60 -8.83
C ALA A 121 12.43 -9.05 -7.99
N VAL A 122 11.85 -8.15 -7.19
CA VAL A 122 10.62 -8.42 -6.42
C VAL A 122 9.41 -8.55 -7.34
N VAL A 123 9.25 -7.66 -8.34
CA VAL A 123 8.18 -7.77 -9.35
C VAL A 123 8.21 -9.12 -10.05
N LYS A 124 9.39 -9.61 -10.42
CA LYS A 124 9.56 -10.95 -10.99
C LYS A 124 9.17 -12.05 -10.00
N ALA A 125 9.56 -11.94 -8.73
CA ALA A 125 9.23 -12.92 -7.69
C ALA A 125 7.74 -12.94 -7.35
N ALA A 126 7.04 -11.83 -7.57
CA ALA A 126 5.61 -11.70 -7.35
C ALA A 126 4.72 -12.47 -8.36
N GLN A 127 5.31 -13.04 -9.45
CA GLN A 127 4.63 -13.94 -10.40
C GLN A 127 3.32 -13.37 -10.98
N GLY A 128 3.28 -12.05 -11.23
CA GLY A 128 2.11 -11.36 -11.81
C GLY A 128 1.16 -10.76 -10.77
N HIS A 129 1.37 -11.00 -9.48
CA HIS A 129 0.65 -10.26 -8.43
C HIS A 129 1.12 -8.80 -8.40
N PRO A 130 0.19 -7.82 -8.20
CA PRO A 130 0.56 -6.42 -8.11
C PRO A 130 1.60 -6.16 -7.02
N VAL A 131 2.66 -5.42 -7.37
CA VAL A 131 3.66 -4.93 -6.42
C VAL A 131 3.47 -3.44 -6.21
N LYS A 132 3.42 -3.00 -4.95
CA LYS A 132 3.37 -1.61 -4.53
C LYS A 132 4.68 -1.26 -3.86
N VAL A 133 5.32 -0.17 -4.31
CA VAL A 133 6.62 0.29 -3.79
C VAL A 133 6.39 1.41 -2.79
N ILE A 134 6.73 1.16 -1.53
CA ILE A 134 6.67 2.15 -0.44
C ILE A 134 7.91 3.03 -0.54
N LEU A 135 7.71 4.31 -0.82
CA LEU A 135 8.79 5.28 -1.02
C LEU A 135 9.31 5.84 0.31
N GLU A 136 8.48 5.89 1.35
CA GLU A 136 8.71 6.57 2.63
C GLU A 136 8.96 8.07 2.44
N CYS A 137 7.98 8.75 1.85
CA CYS A 137 8.07 10.14 1.39
C CYS A 137 8.58 11.11 2.46
N CYS A 138 8.26 10.88 3.75
CA CYS A 138 8.72 11.74 4.83
C CYS A 138 10.26 11.79 5.03
N LEU A 139 11.00 10.89 4.39
CA LEU A 139 12.47 10.87 4.39
C LEU A 139 13.08 11.43 3.10
N LEU A 140 12.25 11.89 2.15
CA LEU A 140 12.66 12.29 0.81
C LEU A 140 12.24 13.75 0.54
N ASN A 141 12.99 14.42 -0.34
CA ASN A 141 12.53 15.66 -0.95
C ASN A 141 11.76 15.39 -2.25
N ASP A 142 11.13 16.43 -2.83
CA ASP A 142 10.29 16.29 -4.02
C ASP A 142 11.04 15.67 -5.22
N GLU A 143 12.31 16.03 -5.45
CA GLU A 143 13.12 15.47 -6.54
C GLU A 143 13.36 13.96 -6.33
N GLN A 144 13.58 13.55 -5.09
CA GLN A 144 13.78 12.15 -4.74
C GLN A 144 12.48 11.36 -4.85
N ILE A 145 11.32 11.94 -4.47
CA ILE A 145 10.00 11.33 -4.67
C ILE A 145 9.73 11.11 -6.16
N VAL A 146 9.98 12.12 -7.00
CA VAL A 146 9.82 12.00 -8.47
C VAL A 146 10.70 10.89 -9.01
N ARG A 147 11.99 10.84 -8.63
CA ARG A 147 12.93 9.82 -9.07
C ARG A 147 12.50 8.42 -8.63
N ALA A 148 12.11 8.25 -7.36
CA ALA A 148 11.59 6.97 -6.85
C ALA A 148 10.34 6.48 -7.60
N CYS A 149 9.47 7.40 -8.00
CA CYS A 149 8.31 7.09 -8.83
C CYS A 149 8.72 6.59 -10.22
N GLU A 150 9.66 7.29 -10.88
CA GLU A 150 10.13 6.89 -12.22
C GLU A 150 10.88 5.55 -12.17
N ASP A 151 11.72 5.31 -11.17
CA ASP A 151 12.41 4.03 -10.95
C ASP A 151 11.42 2.89 -10.72
N SER A 152 10.37 3.13 -9.93
CA SER A 152 9.30 2.15 -9.67
C SER A 152 8.55 1.79 -10.95
N VAL A 153 8.23 2.79 -11.79
CA VAL A 153 7.59 2.57 -13.09
C VAL A 153 8.52 1.80 -14.02
N ALA A 154 9.80 2.18 -14.11
CA ALA A 154 10.79 1.51 -14.94
C ALA A 154 10.98 0.04 -14.54
N ALA A 155 10.90 -0.27 -13.25
CA ALA A 155 10.99 -1.62 -12.70
C ALA A 155 9.71 -2.48 -12.87
N GLY A 156 8.61 -1.89 -13.35
CA GLY A 156 7.35 -2.59 -13.59
C GLY A 156 6.44 -2.70 -12.36
N ALA A 157 6.59 -1.82 -11.37
CA ALA A 157 5.68 -1.75 -10.24
C ALA A 157 4.26 -1.38 -10.66
N SER A 158 3.26 -1.95 -9.99
CA SER A 158 1.84 -1.65 -10.23
C SER A 158 1.36 -0.41 -9.48
N PHE A 159 1.99 -0.10 -8.33
CA PHE A 159 1.70 1.05 -7.49
C PHE A 159 2.98 1.65 -6.93
N VAL A 160 2.93 2.97 -6.69
CA VAL A 160 3.78 3.66 -5.72
C VAL A 160 2.97 3.96 -4.46
N LYS A 161 3.58 3.81 -3.28
CA LYS A 161 2.92 4.01 -1.98
C LYS A 161 3.71 5.02 -1.15
N THR A 162 3.02 5.92 -0.45
CA THR A 162 3.66 7.02 0.27
C THR A 162 4.54 6.57 1.43
N SER A 163 4.01 5.72 2.32
CA SER A 163 4.59 5.55 3.66
C SER A 163 4.39 4.16 4.23
N THR A 164 5.28 3.78 5.16
CA THR A 164 5.14 2.57 5.98
C THR A 164 4.16 2.75 7.14
N GLY A 165 4.07 3.96 7.69
CA GLY A 165 3.39 4.26 8.96
C GLY A 165 4.27 4.04 10.20
N PHE A 166 5.56 3.70 10.03
CA PHE A 166 6.53 3.43 11.11
C PHE A 166 7.68 4.46 11.17
N SER A 167 7.59 5.52 10.38
CA SER A 167 8.57 6.60 10.35
C SER A 167 8.00 7.89 10.95
N THR A 168 8.62 9.02 10.67
CA THR A 168 8.30 10.33 11.25
C THR A 168 7.05 11.00 10.67
N GLY A 169 6.55 10.51 9.51
CA GLY A 169 5.38 11.06 8.82
C GLY A 169 4.57 9.99 8.09
N GLY A 170 3.38 10.38 7.64
CA GLY A 170 2.47 9.57 6.83
C GLY A 170 2.18 10.22 5.48
N ALA A 171 1.05 9.85 4.85
CA ALA A 171 0.62 10.42 3.58
C ALA A 171 0.26 11.90 3.74
N THR A 172 0.65 12.72 2.76
CA THR A 172 0.21 14.10 2.61
C THR A 172 -0.46 14.30 1.25
N VAL A 173 -1.37 15.27 1.16
CA VAL A 173 -2.00 15.66 -0.11
C VAL A 173 -0.94 16.06 -1.14
N HIS A 174 0.11 16.77 -0.68
CA HIS A 174 1.23 17.17 -1.52
C HIS A 174 1.93 15.97 -2.16
N ASP A 175 2.35 14.99 -1.34
CA ASP A 175 3.08 13.82 -1.83
C ASP A 175 2.25 13.00 -2.79
N VAL A 176 0.96 12.74 -2.45
CA VAL A 176 0.03 12.01 -3.31
C VAL A 176 -0.15 12.70 -4.66
N ALA A 177 -0.36 14.03 -4.67
CA ALA A 177 -0.50 14.80 -5.90
C ALA A 177 0.79 14.79 -6.74
N LEU A 178 1.96 14.91 -6.10
CA LEU A 178 3.26 14.83 -6.76
C LEU A 178 3.49 13.45 -7.39
N MET A 179 3.23 12.39 -6.64
CA MET A 179 3.32 11.00 -7.11
C MET A 179 2.37 10.76 -8.30
N ARG A 180 1.08 11.16 -8.18
CA ARG A 180 0.11 11.04 -9.28
C ARG A 180 0.55 11.79 -10.53
N LYS A 181 1.00 13.04 -10.35
CA LYS A 181 1.53 13.84 -11.49
C LYS A 181 2.71 13.16 -12.18
N THR A 182 3.58 12.53 -11.41
CA THR A 182 4.79 11.87 -11.93
C THR A 182 4.44 10.57 -12.66
N VAL A 183 3.65 9.68 -12.05
CA VAL A 183 3.38 8.37 -12.66
C VAL A 183 2.31 8.43 -13.76
N GLY A 184 1.41 9.42 -13.73
CA GLY A 184 0.27 9.48 -14.65
C GLY A 184 -0.56 8.18 -14.59
N ASP A 185 -0.87 7.63 -15.77
CA ASP A 185 -1.61 6.36 -15.92
C ASP A 185 -0.69 5.11 -15.96
N ARG A 186 0.63 5.30 -15.88
CA ARG A 186 1.62 4.22 -15.96
C ARG A 186 1.65 3.35 -14.69
N CYS A 187 1.22 3.91 -13.56
CA CYS A 187 1.23 3.27 -12.25
C CYS A 187 0.13 3.88 -11.39
N LYS A 188 -0.38 3.12 -10.43
CA LYS A 188 -1.36 3.58 -9.45
C LYS A 188 -0.68 4.19 -8.22
N VAL A 189 -1.45 4.94 -7.42
CA VAL A 189 -0.96 5.58 -6.18
C VAL A 189 -1.72 5.04 -4.98
N LYS A 190 -0.98 4.64 -3.92
CA LYS A 190 -1.54 4.28 -2.62
C LYS A 190 -1.09 5.29 -1.57
N ALA A 191 -2.04 5.91 -0.89
CA ALA A 191 -1.78 6.74 0.29
C ALA A 191 -1.84 5.87 1.56
N ALA A 192 -0.88 5.99 2.46
CA ALA A 192 -0.86 5.23 3.71
C ALA A 192 -0.17 6.00 4.84
N GLY A 193 -0.61 5.73 6.08
CA GLY A 193 -0.11 6.39 7.29
C GLY A 193 -0.79 7.72 7.57
N GLY A 194 -1.32 7.89 8.79
CA GLY A 194 -1.95 9.13 9.23
C GLY A 194 -3.36 9.39 8.71
N ILE A 195 -4.03 8.41 8.08
CA ILE A 195 -5.39 8.55 7.55
C ILE A 195 -6.37 7.94 8.56
N HIS A 196 -7.14 8.77 9.25
CA HIS A 196 -7.99 8.36 10.37
C HIS A 196 -9.46 8.75 10.24
N THR A 197 -9.80 9.71 9.35
CA THR A 197 -11.16 10.20 9.14
C THR A 197 -11.58 10.11 7.68
N LYS A 198 -12.87 10.22 7.43
CA LYS A 198 -13.44 10.22 6.09
C LYS A 198 -12.95 11.41 5.26
N GLU A 199 -12.84 12.58 5.88
CA GLU A 199 -12.34 13.80 5.25
C GLU A 199 -10.89 13.64 4.79
N GLU A 200 -10.02 13.07 5.65
CA GLU A 200 -8.63 12.78 5.30
C GLU A 200 -8.55 11.77 4.14
N ALA A 201 -9.37 10.71 4.18
CA ALA A 201 -9.43 9.71 3.12
C ALA A 201 -9.88 10.31 1.78
N LEU A 202 -10.94 11.12 1.78
CA LEU A 202 -11.41 11.81 0.59
C LEU A 202 -10.36 12.77 0.02
N ALA A 203 -9.66 13.52 0.88
CA ALA A 203 -8.58 14.41 0.44
C ALA A 203 -7.46 13.65 -0.28
N MET A 204 -7.09 12.44 0.18
CA MET A 204 -6.11 11.60 -0.51
C MET A 204 -6.62 11.09 -1.87
N VAL A 205 -7.90 10.69 -1.96
CA VAL A 205 -8.51 10.26 -3.23
C VAL A 205 -8.59 11.42 -4.21
N GLU A 206 -9.01 12.61 -3.76
CA GLU A 206 -9.03 13.83 -4.59
C GLU A 206 -7.62 14.23 -5.08
N ALA A 207 -6.59 14.01 -4.27
CA ALA A 207 -5.21 14.22 -4.67
C ALA A 207 -4.68 13.18 -5.69
N GLY A 208 -5.43 12.09 -5.93
CA GLY A 208 -5.11 11.09 -6.93
C GLY A 208 -4.75 9.70 -6.38
N ALA A 209 -5.07 9.39 -5.12
CA ALA A 209 -4.88 8.04 -4.60
C ALA A 209 -5.93 7.07 -5.17
N ASP A 210 -5.48 5.91 -5.65
CA ASP A 210 -6.32 4.79 -6.08
C ASP A 210 -6.58 3.79 -4.95
N ARG A 211 -5.81 3.85 -3.87
CA ARG A 211 -5.86 2.94 -2.74
C ARG A 211 -5.47 3.67 -1.45
N LEU A 212 -6.02 3.23 -0.33
CA LEU A 212 -5.77 3.79 1.00
C LEU A 212 -5.32 2.68 1.96
N GLY A 213 -4.13 2.83 2.55
CA GLY A 213 -3.66 1.93 3.60
C GLY A 213 -3.92 2.54 4.98
N CYS A 214 -4.84 1.98 5.76
CA CYS A 214 -5.21 2.53 7.06
C CYS A 214 -5.65 1.46 8.06
N SER A 215 -5.41 1.69 9.34
CA SER A 215 -5.93 0.86 10.45
C SER A 215 -7.33 1.33 10.92
N ALA A 216 -7.76 2.51 10.50
CA ALA A 216 -9.02 3.12 10.87
C ALA A 216 -10.14 2.91 9.81
N GLY A 217 -10.04 1.85 8.98
CA GLY A 217 -10.93 1.62 7.84
C GLY A 217 -12.42 1.69 8.19
N ILE A 218 -12.83 1.06 9.29
CA ILE A 218 -14.23 1.07 9.77
C ILE A 218 -14.68 2.51 10.06
N ARG A 219 -13.90 3.26 10.83
CA ARG A 219 -14.22 4.66 11.17
C ARG A 219 -14.33 5.55 9.94
N ILE A 220 -13.50 5.30 8.93
CA ILE A 220 -13.50 6.07 7.67
C ILE A 220 -14.79 5.83 6.88
N VAL A 221 -15.27 4.59 6.81
CA VAL A 221 -16.47 4.26 6.01
C VAL A 221 -17.79 4.51 6.74
N GLU A 222 -17.79 4.44 8.07
CA GLU A 222 -18.99 4.74 8.87
C GLU A 222 -19.22 6.25 9.05
N GLY A 223 -18.20 7.08 8.85
CA GLY A 223 -18.28 8.56 8.87
C GLY A 223 -18.14 9.15 10.21
#